data_a401b89c418d944f6bade03730340d9b
#
_entry.id   a401b89c418d944f6bade03730340d9b
#
_cell.length_a   1.000
_cell.length_b   1.000
_cell.length_c   1.000
_cell.angle_alpha   90.00
_cell.angle_beta   90.00
_cell.angle_gamma   90.00
#
_symmetry.space_group_name_H-M   'P 1'
#
loop_
_entity.id
_entity.type
_entity.pdbx_description
1 polymer ?
#
loop_
_entity_poly.entity_id
_entity_poly.type
_entity_poly.pdbx_seq_one_letter_code
_entity_poly.pdbx_strand_id
1 'polypeptide(L)'
;AVATDDRTFLAKSHISDISLSPSNLSDGQRVLMWNGKYVNVSKVENEDASASISFNGIAVKKITKVNNGYVYEMEDYVETPKSLYELIEGLGDDYSIFREMIMERNQLTFDKEASKIIGVDETGSNVYDSVFIVTNPYFEAKDFNLMSESLSATVLIPSNDVVNQALTIARQNLQEWGMQREDSILRNWTFQSMFFNKKLSKSDFEDNIDLNSIFSKQWRTTVQRVDLENPVSLSNGVAYYVKELKIPTNVLIYRVKDFMRWYEYLSEEEKALYFENENLTFDKMETKVTAWSGWPGVFPNIINRVVRFKTTDTAIKEYTLNFTAFSYDETNKVATPYMIPPGEYDLCLGFEQKMGHDVEVSFNGEYVGTVTASQLTKTDFHYDRGGQGYPEGYDTNKATDKKKTNYDRDGGKVGVITIEGTEPVNVVIKFHGINASKCC
;
A
#
# COMPACT_ATOMS: atom_id res chain seq x y z
N ALA A 1 30.68 1.74 -0.23
CA ALA A 1 31.11 0.46 -0.78
C ALA A 1 32.59 0.30 -0.49
N VAL A 2 32.94 -0.61 0.39
CA VAL A 2 34.33 -1.05 0.56
C VAL A 2 34.68 -1.76 -0.74
N ALA A 3 35.64 -1.25 -1.49
CA ALA A 3 36.26 -1.98 -2.56
C ALA A 3 36.87 -3.23 -1.90
N THR A 4 36.10 -4.27 -1.83
CA THR A 4 36.57 -5.59 -1.44
C THR A 4 37.60 -5.97 -2.48
N ASP A 5 38.81 -6.34 -2.00
CA ASP A 5 39.81 -6.94 -2.87
C ASP A 5 39.09 -8.06 -3.66
N ASP A 6 38.86 -7.85 -4.95
CA ASP A 6 38.06 -8.73 -5.82
C ASP A 6 38.51 -10.19 -5.72
N ARG A 7 39.80 -10.42 -5.46
CA ARG A 7 40.35 -11.76 -5.29
C ARG A 7 39.91 -12.44 -3.99
N THR A 8 39.84 -11.69 -2.89
CA THR A 8 39.42 -12.23 -1.60
C THR A 8 37.94 -12.56 -1.64
N PHE A 9 37.12 -11.68 -2.23
CA PHE A 9 35.70 -11.92 -2.41
C PHE A 9 35.46 -13.15 -3.32
N LEU A 10 36.19 -13.25 -4.42
CA LEU A 10 36.13 -14.39 -5.33
C LEU A 10 36.52 -15.69 -4.63
N ALA A 11 37.60 -15.71 -3.86
CA ALA A 11 38.01 -16.91 -3.11
C ALA A 11 36.90 -17.33 -2.12
N LYS A 12 36.33 -16.38 -1.37
CA LYS A 12 35.28 -16.66 -0.41
C LYS A 12 33.97 -17.14 -1.07
N SER A 13 33.69 -16.76 -2.32
CA SER A 13 32.51 -17.23 -3.06
C SER A 13 32.58 -18.73 -3.44
N HIS A 14 33.75 -19.36 -3.31
CA HIS A 14 33.97 -20.76 -3.62
C HIS A 14 34.25 -21.64 -2.38
N ILE A 15 34.08 -21.10 -1.17
CA ILE A 15 34.29 -21.80 0.09
C ILE A 15 33.02 -21.81 0.89
N SER A 16 32.64 -22.98 1.41
CA SER A 16 31.53 -23.14 2.38
C SER A 16 32.02 -23.89 3.62
N ASP A 17 31.51 -23.54 4.81
CA ASP A 17 31.81 -24.25 6.06
C ASP A 17 31.08 -25.59 6.16
N ILE A 18 30.13 -25.83 5.27
CA ILE A 18 29.32 -27.05 5.31
C ILE A 18 30.03 -28.10 4.43
N SER A 19 30.35 -29.26 5.01
CA SER A 19 30.86 -30.42 4.28
C SER A 19 29.73 -31.06 3.47
N LEU A 20 29.66 -30.74 2.19
CA LEU A 20 28.62 -31.21 1.28
C LEU A 20 29.11 -32.44 0.51
N SER A 21 28.61 -33.64 0.86
CA SER A 21 28.82 -34.79 0.01
C SER A 21 27.89 -34.73 -1.21
N PRO A 22 28.30 -35.32 -2.37
CA PRO A 22 27.43 -35.39 -3.54
C PRO A 22 26.07 -36.04 -3.30
N SER A 23 26.04 -37.01 -2.35
CA SER A 23 24.80 -37.69 -1.95
C SER A 23 23.86 -36.80 -1.15
N ASN A 24 24.36 -35.78 -0.46
CA ASN A 24 23.58 -34.87 0.38
C ASN A 24 23.14 -33.60 -0.35
N LEU A 25 23.62 -33.41 -1.60
CA LEU A 25 23.14 -32.32 -2.44
C LEU A 25 21.80 -32.68 -3.06
N SER A 26 20.86 -31.74 -2.99
CA SER A 26 19.54 -31.82 -3.60
C SER A 26 19.39 -30.77 -4.69
N ASP A 27 18.57 -31.07 -5.68
CA ASP A 27 18.21 -30.08 -6.70
C ASP A 27 17.45 -28.90 -6.07
N GLY A 28 17.81 -27.68 -6.49
CA GLY A 28 17.29 -26.43 -5.93
C GLY A 28 17.82 -26.05 -4.54
N GLN A 29 18.74 -26.84 -3.96
CA GLN A 29 19.38 -26.52 -2.68
C GLN A 29 20.20 -25.24 -2.80
N ARG A 30 20.16 -24.40 -1.75
CA ARG A 30 21.02 -23.22 -1.60
C ARG A 30 22.15 -23.50 -0.63
N VAL A 31 23.37 -23.19 -1.02
CA VAL A 31 24.59 -23.36 -0.20
C VAL A 31 25.16 -22.00 0.14
N LEU A 32 25.29 -21.72 1.44
CA LEU A 32 25.89 -20.49 1.93
C LEU A 32 27.40 -20.56 1.77
N MET A 33 27.99 -19.56 1.13
CA MET A 33 29.43 -19.41 0.90
C MET A 33 30.01 -18.37 1.89
N TRP A 34 31.35 -18.40 2.04
CA TRP A 34 32.06 -17.51 2.96
C TRP A 34 31.94 -16.02 2.64
N ASN A 35 31.54 -15.65 1.43
CA ASN A 35 31.23 -14.28 1.06
C ASN A 35 29.84 -13.84 1.52
N GLY A 36 29.09 -14.70 2.25
CA GLY A 36 27.74 -14.43 2.74
C GLY A 36 26.63 -14.65 1.72
N LYS A 37 26.98 -15.04 0.49
CA LYS A 37 26.00 -15.27 -0.59
C LYS A 37 25.67 -16.75 -0.75
N TYR A 38 24.52 -17.02 -1.34
CA TYR A 38 24.09 -18.37 -1.65
C TYR A 38 24.41 -18.73 -3.11
N VAL A 39 24.82 -19.97 -3.27
CA VAL A 39 24.96 -20.63 -4.57
C VAL A 39 23.87 -21.68 -4.71
N ASN A 40 23.18 -21.69 -5.85
CA ASN A 40 22.12 -22.65 -6.13
C ASN A 40 22.71 -23.93 -6.71
N VAL A 41 22.28 -25.06 -6.18
CA VAL A 41 22.63 -26.38 -6.67
C VAL A 41 21.59 -26.85 -7.66
N SER A 42 22.02 -27.34 -8.81
CA SER A 42 21.18 -28.16 -9.69
C SER A 42 21.76 -29.58 -9.75
N LYS A 43 20.90 -30.56 -9.56
CA LYS A 43 21.27 -31.98 -9.59
C LYS A 43 20.28 -32.73 -10.47
N VAL A 44 20.79 -33.27 -11.54
CA VAL A 44 20.04 -34.09 -12.51
C VAL A 44 20.53 -35.50 -12.46
N GLU A 45 19.66 -36.47 -12.20
CA GLU A 45 19.99 -37.88 -12.28
C GLU A 45 19.97 -38.32 -13.74
N ASN A 46 21.06 -38.94 -14.17
CA ASN A 46 21.24 -39.47 -15.51
C ASN A 46 20.66 -40.90 -15.60
N GLU A 47 20.46 -41.40 -16.82
CA GLU A 47 19.93 -42.74 -17.08
C GLU A 47 20.85 -43.88 -16.55
N ASP A 48 22.13 -43.59 -16.38
CA ASP A 48 23.14 -44.52 -15.84
C ASP A 48 23.27 -44.48 -14.32
N ALA A 49 22.31 -43.85 -13.61
CA ALA A 49 22.33 -43.63 -12.17
C ALA A 49 23.46 -42.71 -11.66
N SER A 50 24.20 -42.06 -12.56
CA SER A 50 25.11 -40.97 -12.18
C SER A 50 24.32 -39.68 -12.01
N ALA A 51 24.86 -38.71 -11.27
CA ALA A 51 24.24 -37.40 -11.14
C ALA A 51 25.16 -36.33 -11.72
N SER A 52 24.57 -35.51 -12.59
CA SER A 52 25.22 -34.27 -13.03
C SER A 52 24.91 -33.18 -12.02
N ILE A 53 25.94 -32.55 -11.50
CA ILE A 53 25.82 -31.46 -10.50
C ILE A 53 26.34 -30.16 -11.11
N SER A 54 25.64 -29.09 -10.87
CA SER A 54 26.10 -27.74 -11.20
C SER A 54 25.82 -26.76 -10.06
N PHE A 55 26.63 -25.72 -9.97
CA PHE A 55 26.46 -24.60 -9.04
C PHE A 55 26.26 -23.32 -9.84
N ASN A 56 25.12 -22.63 -9.63
CA ASN A 56 24.66 -21.49 -10.44
C ASN A 56 24.78 -21.77 -11.98
N GLY A 57 24.48 -22.99 -12.39
CA GLY A 57 24.52 -23.40 -13.81
C GLY A 57 25.91 -23.81 -14.31
N ILE A 58 26.99 -23.63 -13.53
CA ILE A 58 28.33 -24.07 -13.90
C ILE A 58 28.53 -25.55 -13.49
N ALA A 59 28.85 -26.39 -14.45
CA ALA A 59 28.95 -27.83 -14.23
C ALA A 59 30.18 -28.23 -13.42
N VAL A 60 30.05 -29.30 -12.65
CA VAL A 60 31.13 -29.92 -11.91
C VAL A 60 31.85 -30.93 -12.80
N LYS A 61 33.14 -30.74 -13.01
CA LYS A 61 34.00 -31.68 -13.76
C LYS A 61 34.42 -32.89 -12.95
N LYS A 62 34.79 -32.65 -11.69
CA LYS A 62 35.34 -33.68 -10.82
C LYS A 62 35.05 -33.38 -9.36
N ILE A 63 34.81 -34.43 -8.60
CA ILE A 63 34.61 -34.36 -7.16
C ILE A 63 35.69 -35.17 -6.47
N THR A 64 36.39 -34.54 -5.53
CA THR A 64 37.46 -35.20 -4.76
C THR A 64 37.13 -35.11 -3.28
N LYS A 65 37.05 -36.26 -2.59
CA LYS A 65 36.90 -36.31 -1.15
C LYS A 65 38.22 -36.00 -0.49
N VAL A 66 38.24 -35.10 0.46
CA VAL A 66 39.41 -34.76 1.28
C VAL A 66 39.09 -35.03 2.76
N ASN A 67 40.08 -34.88 3.65
CA ASN A 67 39.94 -35.26 5.06
C ASN A 67 38.81 -34.50 5.78
N ASN A 68 38.57 -33.26 5.41
CA ASN A 68 37.61 -32.35 6.05
C ASN A 68 36.42 -31.93 5.15
N GLY A 69 36.26 -32.61 3.99
CA GLY A 69 35.14 -32.23 3.11
C GLY A 69 35.28 -32.73 1.68
N TYR A 70 34.83 -31.94 0.74
CA TYR A 70 34.83 -32.23 -0.68
C TYR A 70 35.34 -31.02 -1.48
N VAL A 71 36.14 -31.31 -2.52
CA VAL A 71 36.56 -30.32 -3.51
C VAL A 71 35.80 -30.61 -4.80
N TYR A 72 35.08 -29.61 -5.28
CA TYR A 72 34.38 -29.65 -6.55
C TYR A 72 35.19 -28.85 -7.59
N GLU A 73 35.71 -29.52 -8.57
CA GLU A 73 36.39 -28.89 -9.71
C GLU A 73 35.31 -28.46 -10.71
N MET A 74 35.22 -27.15 -10.93
CA MET A 74 34.21 -26.56 -11.78
C MET A 74 34.69 -26.41 -13.23
N GLU A 75 33.75 -26.35 -14.19
CA GLU A 75 34.09 -26.08 -15.60
C GLU A 75 34.55 -24.65 -15.81
N ASP A 76 33.96 -23.74 -15.07
CA ASP A 76 34.29 -22.33 -15.07
C ASP A 76 34.11 -21.77 -13.66
N TYR A 77 34.39 -20.55 -13.48
CA TYR A 77 34.21 -19.82 -12.23
C TYR A 77 32.68 -19.60 -11.94
N VAL A 78 32.32 -19.78 -10.67
CA VAL A 78 30.94 -19.63 -10.24
C VAL A 78 30.70 -18.18 -9.87
N GLU A 79 30.00 -17.45 -10.74
CA GLU A 79 29.59 -16.08 -10.46
C GLU A 79 28.50 -16.05 -9.40
N THR A 80 28.68 -15.21 -8.40
CA THR A 80 27.62 -14.97 -7.39
C THR A 80 26.71 -13.85 -7.85
N PRO A 81 25.40 -14.10 -7.96
CA PRO A 81 24.46 -13.08 -8.36
C PRO A 81 24.48 -11.88 -7.40
N LYS A 82 24.25 -10.69 -7.91
CA LYS A 82 24.01 -9.51 -7.08
C LYS A 82 22.79 -9.72 -6.18
N SER A 83 22.78 -9.12 -5.01
CA SER A 83 21.57 -8.96 -4.20
C SER A 83 20.68 -7.86 -4.77
N LEU A 84 19.46 -7.77 -4.29
CA LEU A 84 18.54 -6.66 -4.60
C LEU A 84 19.16 -5.30 -4.28
N TYR A 85 19.83 -5.20 -3.14
CA TYR A 85 20.52 -3.97 -2.74
C TYR A 85 21.63 -3.59 -3.70
N GLU A 86 22.54 -4.54 -4.02
CA GLU A 86 23.66 -4.30 -4.94
C GLU A 86 23.19 -3.97 -6.37
N LEU A 87 22.06 -4.55 -6.82
CA LEU A 87 21.47 -4.16 -8.08
C LEU A 87 21.01 -2.70 -8.04
N ILE A 88 20.25 -2.34 -6.99
CA ILE A 88 19.68 -0.99 -6.86
C ILE A 88 20.78 0.06 -6.70
N GLU A 89 21.79 -0.19 -5.87
CA GLU A 89 22.95 0.69 -5.69
C GLU A 89 23.69 0.93 -7.02
N GLY A 90 23.81 -0.10 -7.83
CA GLY A 90 24.48 -0.07 -9.14
C GLY A 90 23.62 0.40 -10.31
N LEU A 91 22.37 0.85 -10.08
CA LEU A 91 21.53 1.39 -11.14
C LEU A 91 22.12 2.67 -11.73
N GLY A 92 22.07 2.79 -13.05
CA GLY A 92 22.53 3.96 -13.79
C GLY A 92 21.64 5.21 -13.56
N ASP A 93 22.05 6.30 -14.17
CA ASP A 93 21.39 7.60 -14.00
C ASP A 93 19.94 7.63 -14.48
N ASP A 94 19.58 6.79 -15.44
CA ASP A 94 18.18 6.65 -15.91
C ASP A 94 17.22 6.13 -14.84
N TYR A 95 17.74 5.66 -13.70
CA TYR A 95 16.99 5.14 -12.56
C TYR A 95 17.30 5.89 -11.26
N SER A 96 17.92 7.07 -11.37
CA SER A 96 18.41 7.83 -10.21
C SER A 96 17.29 8.17 -9.23
N ILE A 97 16.11 8.54 -9.70
CA ILE A 97 14.95 8.86 -8.83
C ILE A 97 14.65 7.67 -7.92
N PHE A 98 14.49 6.48 -8.47
CA PHE A 98 14.17 5.27 -7.70
C PHE A 98 15.32 4.88 -6.77
N ARG A 99 16.56 4.88 -7.27
CA ARG A 99 17.78 4.60 -6.50
C ARG A 99 17.91 5.53 -5.30
N GLU A 100 17.81 6.83 -5.51
CA GLU A 100 17.96 7.85 -4.46
C GLU A 100 16.90 7.73 -3.38
N MET A 101 15.65 7.48 -3.74
CA MET A 101 14.57 7.25 -2.77
C MET A 101 14.88 6.10 -1.80
N ILE A 102 15.71 5.12 -2.18
CA ILE A 102 16.14 4.03 -1.31
C ILE A 102 17.38 4.45 -0.52
N MET A 103 18.39 4.98 -1.21
CA MET A 103 19.70 5.29 -0.63
C MET A 103 19.65 6.41 0.41
N GLU A 104 18.80 7.42 0.23
CA GLU A 104 18.60 8.51 1.19
C GLU A 104 18.05 8.04 2.55
N ARG A 105 17.47 6.86 2.60
CA ARG A 105 16.94 6.24 3.82
C ARG A 105 17.95 5.34 4.54
N ASN A 106 19.12 5.17 3.96
CA ASN A 106 20.20 4.42 4.57
C ASN A 106 20.79 5.19 5.75
N GLN A 107 21.14 4.47 6.80
CA GLN A 107 21.79 4.99 7.99
C GLN A 107 23.00 4.11 8.33
N LEU A 108 24.03 4.74 8.86
CA LEU A 108 25.14 4.03 9.45
C LEU A 108 24.80 3.69 10.91
N THR A 109 24.69 2.40 11.18
CA THR A 109 24.36 1.89 12.52
C THR A 109 25.58 1.21 13.11
N PHE A 110 25.89 1.55 14.37
CA PHE A 110 26.99 0.93 15.11
C PHE A 110 26.70 -0.56 15.33
N ASP A 111 27.59 -1.42 14.83
CA ASP A 111 27.53 -2.86 15.06
C ASP A 111 28.38 -3.21 16.29
N LYS A 112 27.70 -3.39 17.42
CA LYS A 112 28.34 -3.73 18.70
C LYS A 112 28.97 -5.14 18.68
N GLU A 113 28.40 -6.07 17.92
CA GLU A 113 28.89 -7.46 17.89
C GLU A 113 30.15 -7.59 17.06
N ALA A 114 30.23 -6.87 15.93
CA ALA A 114 31.42 -6.82 15.10
C ALA A 114 32.51 -5.89 15.66
N SER A 115 32.16 -4.97 16.57
CA SER A 115 33.09 -3.99 17.15
C SER A 115 33.90 -4.61 18.29
N LYS A 116 35.19 -4.25 18.37
CA LYS A 116 36.09 -4.71 19.42
C LYS A 116 36.25 -3.66 20.50
N ILE A 117 36.16 -4.06 21.77
CA ILE A 117 36.51 -3.18 22.88
C ILE A 117 38.03 -3.01 22.91
N ILE A 118 38.51 -1.78 22.79
CA ILE A 118 39.92 -1.42 22.79
C ILE A 118 40.37 -0.75 24.06
N GLY A 119 39.44 -0.38 24.94
CA GLY A 119 39.75 0.26 26.23
C GLY A 119 38.49 0.68 26.98
N VAL A 120 38.72 1.41 28.05
CA VAL A 120 37.68 2.01 28.87
C VAL A 120 38.04 3.50 29.05
N ASP A 121 37.12 4.41 28.89
CA ASP A 121 37.33 5.83 29.04
C ASP A 121 37.36 6.26 30.52
N GLU A 122 37.60 7.55 30.78
CA GLU A 122 37.70 8.10 32.11
C GLU A 122 36.38 8.00 32.91
N THR A 123 35.24 7.77 32.23
CA THR A 123 33.93 7.59 32.86
C THR A 123 33.59 6.12 33.13
N GLY A 124 34.45 5.20 32.73
CA GLY A 124 34.23 3.76 32.89
C GLY A 124 33.43 3.14 31.72
N SER A 125 33.21 3.89 30.64
CA SER A 125 32.51 3.42 29.46
C SER A 125 33.47 2.75 28.47
N ASN A 126 33.01 1.66 27.80
CA ASN A 126 33.81 0.94 26.82
C ASN A 126 34.11 1.81 25.60
N VAL A 127 35.38 1.84 25.22
CA VAL A 127 35.86 2.40 23.94
C VAL A 127 35.98 1.27 22.92
N TYR A 128 35.40 1.48 21.73
CA TYR A 128 35.36 0.47 20.68
C TYR A 128 36.24 0.85 19.49
N ASP A 129 36.89 -0.15 18.91
CA ASP A 129 37.24 -0.13 17.50
C ASP A 129 35.96 -0.39 16.71
N SER A 130 35.31 0.71 16.29
CA SER A 130 33.92 0.72 15.93
C SER A 130 33.70 0.24 14.49
N VAL A 131 32.86 -0.77 14.32
CA VAL A 131 32.35 -1.21 13.04
C VAL A 131 30.97 -0.62 12.84
N PHE A 132 30.71 -0.07 11.66
CA PHE A 132 29.40 0.44 11.28
C PHE A 132 28.87 -0.36 10.09
N ILE A 133 27.61 -0.69 10.14
CA ILE A 133 26.87 -1.32 9.05
C ILE A 133 25.85 -0.35 8.48
N VAL A 134 25.58 -0.49 7.20
CA VAL A 134 24.48 0.23 6.55
C VAL A 134 23.18 -0.48 6.88
N THR A 135 22.23 0.24 7.43
CA THR A 135 20.85 -0.22 7.69
C THR A 135 19.85 0.67 6.96
N ASN A 136 18.66 0.16 6.73
CA ASN A 136 17.57 0.96 6.18
C ASN A 136 16.31 0.77 7.03
N PRO A 137 16.15 1.57 8.11
CA PRO A 137 15.05 1.42 9.06
C PRO A 137 13.65 1.49 8.42
N TYR A 138 13.54 2.16 7.28
CA TYR A 138 12.28 2.27 6.56
C TYR A 138 11.78 0.92 6.03
N PHE A 139 12.69 0.08 5.52
CA PHE A 139 12.38 -1.28 5.08
C PHE A 139 12.39 -2.26 6.24
N GLU A 140 13.31 -2.11 7.19
CA GLU A 140 13.41 -2.98 8.38
C GLU A 140 12.13 -2.96 9.21
N ALA A 141 11.45 -1.81 9.31
CA ALA A 141 10.13 -1.70 9.93
C ALA A 141 9.02 -2.53 9.24
N LYS A 142 9.33 -3.13 8.09
CA LYS A 142 8.46 -4.04 7.33
C LYS A 142 9.01 -5.46 7.25
N ASP A 143 9.98 -5.79 8.09
CA ASP A 143 10.72 -7.07 8.03
C ASP A 143 11.32 -7.36 6.64
N PHE A 144 11.76 -6.28 5.96
CA PHE A 144 12.23 -6.33 4.59
C PHE A 144 13.63 -5.73 4.46
N ASN A 145 14.65 -6.56 4.67
CA ASN A 145 16.04 -6.15 4.55
C ASN A 145 16.60 -6.48 3.17
N LEU A 146 16.73 -5.49 2.31
CA LEU A 146 17.24 -5.61 0.94
C LEU A 146 18.68 -6.19 0.86
N MET A 147 19.46 -6.05 1.94
CA MET A 147 20.83 -6.54 2.03
C MET A 147 20.89 -8.00 2.50
N SER A 148 19.81 -8.52 3.06
CA SER A 148 19.77 -9.87 3.61
C SER A 148 19.70 -10.92 2.51
N GLU A 149 20.64 -11.85 2.51
CA GLU A 149 20.64 -12.99 1.60
C GLU A 149 19.52 -14.01 1.92
N SER A 150 18.91 -13.93 3.10
CA SER A 150 17.77 -14.76 3.46
C SER A 150 16.44 -14.23 2.90
N LEU A 151 16.42 -12.99 2.40
CA LEU A 151 15.24 -12.41 1.78
C LEU A 151 14.89 -13.19 0.50
N SER A 152 13.60 -13.32 0.23
CA SER A 152 13.10 -13.84 -1.06
C SER A 152 12.04 -12.89 -1.58
N ALA A 153 12.45 -11.92 -2.37
CA ALA A 153 11.63 -10.76 -2.70
C ALA A 153 11.58 -10.45 -4.18
N THR A 154 10.65 -9.59 -4.54
CA THR A 154 10.56 -8.98 -5.87
C THR A 154 10.61 -7.47 -5.75
N VAL A 155 11.37 -6.83 -6.62
CA VAL A 155 11.40 -5.39 -6.78
C VAL A 155 11.06 -5.01 -8.22
N LEU A 156 10.11 -4.10 -8.38
CA LEU A 156 9.80 -3.48 -9.67
C LEU A 156 10.60 -2.19 -9.79
N ILE A 157 11.33 -2.01 -10.89
CA ILE A 157 12.27 -0.90 -11.08
C ILE A 157 11.76 0.02 -12.19
N PRO A 158 11.15 1.18 -11.85
CA PRO A 158 10.75 2.17 -12.83
C PRO A 158 11.94 3.05 -13.23
N SER A 159 12.05 3.41 -14.51
CA SER A 159 12.98 4.45 -14.94
C SER A 159 12.48 5.84 -14.52
N ASN A 160 13.38 6.83 -14.57
CA ASN A 160 13.04 8.24 -14.33
C ASN A 160 11.91 8.71 -15.26
N ASP A 161 11.94 8.31 -16.52
CA ASP A 161 10.91 8.67 -17.50
C ASP A 161 9.55 8.10 -17.12
N VAL A 162 9.50 6.83 -16.70
CA VAL A 162 8.27 6.16 -16.26
C VAL A 162 7.69 6.85 -15.04
N VAL A 163 8.52 7.18 -14.04
CA VAL A 163 8.09 7.90 -12.83
C VAL A 163 7.58 9.30 -13.17
N ASN A 164 8.35 10.05 -13.95
CA ASN A 164 7.99 11.42 -14.32
C ASN A 164 6.72 11.48 -15.18
N GLN A 165 6.54 10.54 -16.10
CA GLN A 165 5.33 10.42 -16.90
C GLN A 165 4.11 10.14 -16.03
N ALA A 166 4.21 9.18 -15.10
CA ALA A 166 3.12 8.86 -14.17
C ALA A 166 2.73 10.07 -13.30
N LEU A 167 3.72 10.81 -12.78
CA LEU A 167 3.49 12.02 -12.00
C LEU A 167 2.87 13.14 -12.85
N THR A 168 3.30 13.28 -14.10
CA THR A 168 2.77 14.29 -15.02
C THR A 168 1.30 14.03 -15.32
N ILE A 169 0.94 12.79 -15.66
CA ILE A 169 -0.46 12.39 -15.91
C ILE A 169 -1.32 12.60 -14.65
N ALA A 170 -0.80 12.20 -13.49
CA ALA A 170 -1.52 12.39 -12.23
C ALA A 170 -1.81 13.87 -11.93
N ARG A 171 -0.83 14.76 -12.16
CA ARG A 171 -0.99 16.22 -11.97
C ARG A 171 -1.94 16.83 -12.99
N GLN A 172 -1.89 16.38 -14.24
CA GLN A 172 -2.83 16.83 -15.28
C GLN A 172 -4.27 16.45 -14.91
N ASN A 173 -4.49 15.18 -14.52
CA ASN A 173 -5.81 14.74 -14.09
C ASN A 173 -6.32 15.56 -12.88
N LEU A 174 -5.49 15.79 -11.88
CA LEU A 174 -5.86 16.63 -10.73
C LEU A 174 -6.22 18.05 -11.15
N GLN A 175 -5.48 18.65 -12.07
CA GLN A 175 -5.76 19.99 -12.60
C GLN A 175 -7.08 20.02 -13.37
N GLU A 176 -7.32 19.07 -14.26
CA GLU A 176 -8.56 18.94 -15.04
C GLU A 176 -9.78 18.76 -14.14
N TRP A 177 -9.62 18.01 -13.06
CA TRP A 177 -10.69 17.77 -12.09
C TRP A 177 -10.85 18.89 -11.05
N GLY A 178 -10.03 19.94 -11.11
CA GLY A 178 -10.04 21.02 -10.12
C GLY A 178 -9.64 20.59 -8.71
N MET A 179 -8.87 19.52 -8.59
CA MET A 179 -8.44 18.92 -7.33
C MET A 179 -6.97 19.18 -7.04
N GLN A 180 -6.60 19.03 -5.77
CA GLN A 180 -5.22 19.17 -5.32
C GLN A 180 -4.79 17.98 -4.50
N ARG A 181 -3.56 17.54 -4.69
CA ARG A 181 -2.92 16.50 -3.91
C ARG A 181 -1.46 16.85 -3.68
N GLU A 182 -0.94 16.56 -2.48
CA GLU A 182 0.48 16.77 -2.21
C GLU A 182 1.36 15.87 -3.08
N ASP A 183 2.34 16.45 -3.73
CA ASP A 183 3.26 15.75 -4.63
C ASP A 183 4.05 14.63 -3.92
N SER A 184 4.34 14.84 -2.64
CA SER A 184 4.99 13.84 -1.78
C SER A 184 4.21 12.54 -1.68
N ILE A 185 2.87 12.60 -1.67
CA ILE A 185 1.99 11.44 -1.62
C ILE A 185 2.06 10.64 -2.92
N LEU A 186 2.02 11.35 -4.06
CA LEU A 186 2.13 10.73 -5.37
C LEU A 186 3.48 10.04 -5.55
N ARG A 187 4.56 10.72 -5.17
CA ARG A 187 5.92 10.15 -5.21
C ARG A 187 6.06 8.96 -4.28
N ASN A 188 5.56 9.05 -3.05
CA ASN A 188 5.62 7.93 -2.12
C ASN A 188 4.86 6.71 -2.64
N TRP A 189 3.72 6.90 -3.30
CA TRP A 189 3.00 5.78 -3.87
C TRP A 189 3.80 5.10 -4.99
N THR A 190 4.42 5.86 -5.91
CA THR A 190 5.26 5.29 -6.98
C THR A 190 6.44 4.48 -6.47
N PHE A 191 6.91 4.79 -5.26
CA PHE A 191 7.97 4.07 -4.58
C PHE A 191 7.44 2.86 -3.80
N GLN A 192 6.45 3.08 -2.93
CA GLN A 192 5.94 2.06 -2.01
C GLN A 192 5.26 0.88 -2.70
N SER A 193 4.76 1.06 -3.91
CA SER A 193 4.11 0.00 -4.69
C SER A 193 5.07 -0.98 -5.36
N MET A 194 6.38 -0.78 -5.25
CA MET A 194 7.39 -1.52 -6.01
C MET A 194 7.99 -2.74 -5.30
N PHE A 195 7.67 -2.99 -4.02
CA PHE A 195 8.35 -3.99 -3.20
C PHE A 195 7.42 -5.09 -2.73
N PHE A 196 7.80 -6.35 -2.96
CA PHE A 196 6.99 -7.53 -2.60
C PHE A 196 7.86 -8.55 -1.87
N ASN A 197 7.37 -9.08 -0.75
CA ASN A 197 8.07 -10.05 0.09
C ASN A 197 7.92 -11.51 -0.39
N LYS A 198 7.74 -11.69 -1.68
CA LYS A 198 7.77 -12.99 -2.34
C LYS A 198 8.44 -12.87 -3.71
N LYS A 199 9.00 -13.96 -4.19
CA LYS A 199 9.52 -14.04 -5.55
C LYS A 199 8.36 -14.22 -6.52
N LEU A 200 8.01 -13.16 -7.25
CA LEU A 200 6.96 -13.17 -8.25
C LEU A 200 7.46 -13.78 -9.56
N SER A 201 6.64 -14.59 -10.17
CA SER A 201 6.82 -15.16 -11.51
C SER A 201 5.89 -14.48 -12.51
N LYS A 202 6.04 -14.80 -13.79
CA LYS A 202 5.17 -14.25 -14.85
C LYS A 202 3.68 -14.51 -14.57
N SER A 203 3.32 -15.67 -14.04
CA SER A 203 1.94 -16.03 -13.72
C SER A 203 1.33 -15.22 -12.58
N ASP A 204 2.15 -14.61 -11.72
CA ASP A 204 1.66 -13.73 -10.64
C ASP A 204 1.21 -12.35 -11.18
N PHE A 205 1.51 -12.02 -12.44
CA PHE A 205 1.14 -10.77 -13.10
C PHE A 205 0.01 -10.95 -14.11
N GLU A 206 -0.72 -12.05 -14.05
CA GLU A 206 -1.89 -12.28 -14.93
C GLU A 206 -2.97 -11.20 -14.69
N ASP A 207 -3.78 -10.95 -15.73
CA ASP A 207 -4.86 -9.97 -15.68
C ASP A 207 -5.80 -10.25 -14.49
N ASN A 208 -6.17 -9.18 -13.79
CA ASN A 208 -7.04 -9.17 -12.62
C ASN A 208 -6.45 -9.74 -11.31
N ILE A 209 -5.15 -10.02 -11.25
CA ILE A 209 -4.49 -10.31 -9.98
C ILE A 209 -4.11 -9.01 -9.29
N ASP A 210 -4.59 -8.84 -8.06
CA ASP A 210 -4.19 -7.74 -7.19
C ASP A 210 -2.91 -8.11 -6.44
N LEU A 211 -1.83 -7.40 -6.71
CA LEU A 211 -0.58 -7.52 -5.97
C LEU A 211 -0.51 -6.48 -4.87
N ASN A 212 -0.26 -6.92 -3.64
CA ASN A 212 -0.07 -6.03 -2.51
C ASN A 212 1.42 -5.92 -2.16
N SER A 213 1.94 -4.68 -2.15
CA SER A 213 3.31 -4.41 -1.73
C SER A 213 3.48 -4.58 -0.22
N ILE A 214 4.73 -4.61 0.25
CA ILE A 214 5.05 -4.63 1.69
C ILE A 214 4.53 -3.39 2.44
N PHE A 215 4.23 -2.31 1.73
CA PHE A 215 3.63 -1.09 2.26
C PHE A 215 2.10 -1.07 2.13
N SER A 216 1.49 -2.22 1.87
CA SER A 216 0.04 -2.37 1.68
C SER A 216 -0.52 -1.52 0.53
N LYS A 217 0.32 -1.24 -0.47
CA LYS A 217 -0.12 -0.57 -1.70
C LYS A 217 -0.57 -1.63 -2.69
N GLN A 218 -1.81 -1.50 -3.12
CA GLN A 218 -2.38 -2.39 -4.10
C GLN A 218 -1.91 -2.00 -5.50
N TRP A 219 -1.34 -2.96 -6.19
CA TRP A 219 -0.93 -2.85 -7.57
C TRP A 219 -1.84 -3.75 -8.41
N ARG A 220 -2.76 -3.14 -9.13
CA ARG A 220 -3.49 -3.83 -10.19
C ARG A 220 -2.63 -3.77 -11.44
N THR A 221 -1.92 -4.85 -11.70
CA THR A 221 -1.04 -4.90 -12.85
C THR A 221 -1.74 -5.53 -14.03
N THR A 222 -1.40 -5.02 -15.19
CA THR A 222 -1.52 -5.74 -16.43
C THR A 222 -0.12 -6.18 -16.86
N VAL A 223 0.00 -7.34 -17.46
CA VAL A 223 1.28 -7.92 -17.94
C VAL A 223 2.06 -6.92 -18.81
N GLN A 224 1.36 -6.03 -19.49
CA GLN A 224 1.93 -5.04 -20.39
C GLN A 224 2.72 -3.93 -19.68
N ARG A 225 2.55 -3.76 -18.37
CA ARG A 225 3.19 -2.69 -17.61
C ARG A 225 4.56 -3.05 -17.05
N VAL A 226 4.88 -4.33 -17.04
CA VAL A 226 6.15 -4.85 -16.49
C VAL A 226 6.86 -5.64 -17.57
N ASP A 227 8.20 -5.56 -17.62
CA ASP A 227 8.99 -6.38 -18.53
C ASP A 227 9.19 -7.79 -17.95
N LEU A 228 8.25 -8.66 -18.21
CA LEU A 228 8.23 -10.03 -17.70
C LEU A 228 9.11 -11.00 -18.51
N GLU A 229 9.56 -10.59 -19.69
CA GLU A 229 10.41 -11.42 -20.55
C GLU A 229 11.87 -11.35 -20.16
N ASN A 230 12.29 -10.29 -19.45
CA ASN A 230 13.66 -10.06 -19.06
C ASN A 230 13.81 -9.90 -17.53
N PRO A 231 13.48 -10.94 -16.74
CA PRO A 231 13.68 -10.90 -15.29
C PRO A 231 15.17 -10.85 -14.94
N VAL A 232 15.51 -10.02 -13.96
CA VAL A 232 16.85 -10.00 -13.38
C VAL A 232 16.87 -10.92 -12.18
N SER A 233 17.47 -12.10 -12.32
CA SER A 233 17.63 -13.07 -11.23
C SER A 233 18.74 -12.61 -10.27
N LEU A 234 18.44 -12.59 -8.97
CA LEU A 234 19.32 -12.10 -7.92
C LEU A 234 19.51 -13.14 -6.82
N SER A 235 20.54 -12.98 -6.00
CA SER A 235 20.84 -13.95 -4.91
C SER A 235 19.68 -14.02 -3.89
N ASN A 236 19.01 -12.93 -3.65
CA ASN A 236 17.93 -12.82 -2.66
C ASN A 236 16.58 -12.39 -3.27
N GLY A 237 16.39 -12.56 -4.58
CA GLY A 237 15.12 -12.22 -5.19
C GLY A 237 15.11 -12.17 -6.71
N VAL A 238 14.19 -11.41 -7.24
CA VAL A 238 14.05 -11.09 -8.66
C VAL A 238 13.70 -9.62 -8.84
N ALA A 239 14.19 -8.99 -9.87
CA ALA A 239 13.77 -7.65 -10.25
C ALA A 239 13.19 -7.65 -11.66
N TYR A 240 12.20 -6.78 -11.89
CA TYR A 240 11.60 -6.53 -13.19
C TYR A 240 11.60 -5.03 -13.48
N TYR A 241 11.88 -4.64 -14.70
CA TYR A 241 11.75 -3.27 -15.13
C TYR A 241 10.31 -2.91 -15.45
N VAL A 242 9.87 -1.72 -15.02
CA VAL A 242 8.51 -1.22 -15.26
C VAL A 242 8.47 -0.50 -16.59
N LYS A 243 7.54 -0.89 -17.47
CA LYS A 243 7.32 -0.27 -18.78
C LYS A 243 6.36 0.92 -18.71
N GLU A 244 5.35 0.81 -17.86
CA GLU A 244 4.34 1.83 -17.65
C GLU A 244 3.90 1.83 -16.19
N LEU A 245 3.72 3.00 -15.62
CA LEU A 245 3.24 3.22 -14.27
C LEU A 245 2.02 4.14 -14.29
N LYS A 246 0.94 3.72 -13.67
CA LYS A 246 -0.25 4.54 -13.47
C LYS A 246 -0.52 4.71 -11.99
N ILE A 247 -0.57 5.95 -11.53
CA ILE A 247 -1.01 6.25 -10.17
C ILE A 247 -2.54 6.10 -10.12
N PRO A 248 -3.08 5.21 -9.26
CA PRO A 248 -4.51 4.97 -9.20
C PRO A 248 -5.30 6.17 -8.72
N THR A 249 -6.55 6.27 -9.14
CA THR A 249 -7.43 7.37 -8.77
C THR A 249 -7.64 7.49 -7.26
N ASN A 250 -7.69 6.36 -6.53
CA ASN A 250 -7.81 6.37 -5.06
C ASN A 250 -6.60 6.96 -4.33
N VAL A 251 -5.47 7.13 -5.00
CA VAL A 251 -4.30 7.85 -4.49
C VAL A 251 -4.44 9.34 -4.77
N LEU A 252 -5.00 9.70 -5.92
CA LEU A 252 -5.28 11.09 -6.31
C LEU A 252 -6.39 11.68 -5.43
N ILE A 253 -7.42 10.87 -5.16
CA ILE A 253 -8.56 11.23 -4.33
C ILE A 253 -8.68 10.18 -3.25
N TYR A 254 -8.29 10.54 -2.07
CA TYR A 254 -8.27 9.51 -1.05
C TYR A 254 -9.62 9.32 -0.34
N ARG A 255 -10.40 10.37 -0.18
CA ARG A 255 -11.67 10.32 0.53
C ARG A 255 -12.51 11.56 0.27
N VAL A 256 -13.72 11.35 -0.15
CA VAL A 256 -14.74 12.37 -0.19
C VAL A 256 -15.64 12.17 1.01
N LYS A 257 -15.67 13.11 1.93
CA LYS A 257 -16.53 13.06 3.11
C LYS A 257 -17.41 14.28 3.13
N ASP A 258 -18.69 14.06 2.96
CA ASP A 258 -19.68 15.09 3.10
C ASP A 258 -20.56 14.83 4.32
N PHE A 259 -20.81 15.91 5.03
CA PHE A 259 -21.76 15.92 6.12
C PHE A 259 -22.95 16.76 5.67
N MET A 260 -24.14 16.21 5.69
CA MET A 260 -25.38 16.94 5.44
C MET A 260 -25.63 18.11 6.44
N ARG A 261 -24.58 18.50 7.17
CA ARG A 261 -24.60 19.53 8.23
C ARG A 261 -24.92 20.93 7.72
N TRP A 262 -24.79 21.17 6.43
CA TRP A 262 -24.96 22.48 5.82
C TRP A 262 -26.42 22.75 5.40
N TYR A 263 -27.34 21.78 5.56
CA TYR A 263 -28.73 21.89 5.17
C TYR A 263 -29.40 23.21 5.65
N GLU A 264 -29.12 23.64 6.88
CA GLU A 264 -29.72 24.85 7.46
C GLU A 264 -29.23 26.16 6.83
N TYR A 265 -28.10 26.11 6.13
CA TYR A 265 -27.47 27.27 5.49
C TYR A 265 -27.90 27.44 4.03
N LEU A 266 -28.56 26.44 3.47
CA LEU A 266 -29.07 26.46 2.11
C LEU A 266 -30.31 27.32 1.98
N SER A 267 -30.45 28.02 0.85
CA SER A 267 -31.70 28.62 0.45
C SER A 267 -32.78 27.55 0.19
N GLU A 268 -34.06 27.94 0.10
CA GLU A 268 -35.13 26.97 -0.19
C GLU A 268 -34.98 26.35 -1.59
N GLU A 269 -34.44 27.10 -2.54
CA GLU A 269 -34.11 26.61 -3.89
C GLU A 269 -32.99 25.58 -3.83
N GLU A 270 -31.94 25.85 -3.06
CA GLU A 270 -30.83 24.91 -2.88
C GLU A 270 -31.26 23.65 -2.12
N LYS A 271 -32.10 23.77 -1.10
CA LYS A 271 -32.72 22.62 -0.40
C LYS A 271 -33.50 21.75 -1.37
N ALA A 272 -34.33 22.37 -2.23
CA ALA A 272 -35.09 21.63 -3.24
C ALA A 272 -34.17 20.94 -4.26
N LEU A 273 -33.03 21.56 -4.58
CA LEU A 273 -32.06 21.01 -5.53
C LEU A 273 -31.23 19.85 -4.93
N TYR A 274 -30.68 20.05 -3.72
CA TYR A 274 -29.74 19.08 -3.12
C TYR A 274 -30.43 17.98 -2.30
N PHE A 275 -31.70 18.19 -1.90
CA PHE A 275 -32.49 17.26 -1.09
C PHE A 275 -33.86 17.01 -1.72
N GLU A 276 -33.86 16.76 -3.02
CA GLU A 276 -35.11 16.41 -3.72
C GLU A 276 -35.72 15.16 -3.09
N ASN A 277 -36.99 15.25 -2.68
CA ASN A 277 -37.58 14.13 -1.97
C ASN A 277 -39.07 13.98 -2.26
N GLU A 278 -39.56 12.77 -1.99
CA GLU A 278 -40.96 12.43 -2.01
C GLU A 278 -41.38 11.83 -0.66
N ASN A 279 -42.46 12.32 -0.10
CA ASN A 279 -43.01 11.83 1.16
C ASN A 279 -42.17 12.09 2.42
N LEU A 280 -41.21 13.00 2.38
CA LEU A 280 -40.38 13.36 3.52
C LEU A 280 -40.57 14.83 3.93
N THR A 281 -40.41 15.06 5.21
CA THR A 281 -40.16 16.37 5.79
C THR A 281 -38.86 16.34 6.60
N PHE A 282 -38.16 17.45 6.56
CA PHE A 282 -36.91 17.60 7.32
C PHE A 282 -37.24 18.36 8.62
N ASP A 283 -36.88 17.74 9.74
CA ASP A 283 -36.95 18.40 11.04
C ASP A 283 -35.65 19.20 11.28
N LYS A 284 -35.70 20.10 12.25
CA LYS A 284 -34.55 20.90 12.66
C LYS A 284 -33.32 20.01 12.88
N MET A 285 -32.20 20.46 12.38
CA MET A 285 -30.94 19.89 12.74
C MET A 285 -30.69 20.05 14.23
N GLU A 286 -30.62 18.97 14.98
CA GLU A 286 -30.13 19.04 16.34
C GLU A 286 -28.62 19.25 16.30
N THR A 287 -28.20 20.44 16.69
CA THR A 287 -26.80 20.71 16.99
C THR A 287 -26.48 20.07 18.34
N LYS A 288 -26.09 18.80 18.36
CA LYS A 288 -25.50 18.21 19.55
C LYS A 288 -24.07 18.70 19.66
N VAL A 289 -23.87 19.74 20.49
CA VAL A 289 -22.55 20.01 21.04
C VAL A 289 -22.24 18.88 22.01
N THR A 290 -21.71 17.79 21.53
CA THR A 290 -21.12 16.78 22.39
C THR A 290 -19.78 17.32 22.86
N ALA A 291 -19.79 18.06 23.96
CA ALA A 291 -18.62 18.12 24.80
C ALA A 291 -18.35 16.67 25.25
N TRP A 292 -17.50 15.99 24.56
CA TRP A 292 -17.00 14.69 24.97
C TRP A 292 -16.21 14.92 26.24
N SER A 293 -16.83 14.64 27.36
CA SER A 293 -16.32 14.86 28.71
C SER A 293 -14.98 14.15 29.02
N GLY A 294 -14.51 13.33 28.12
CA GLY A 294 -13.21 12.66 28.22
C GLY A 294 -12.05 13.32 27.45
N TRP A 295 -12.28 14.43 26.71
CA TRP A 295 -11.23 14.96 25.83
C TRP A 295 -11.20 16.49 25.74
N PRO A 296 -11.13 17.16 26.88
CA PRO A 296 -10.96 18.59 26.89
C PRO A 296 -9.60 18.94 26.22
N GLY A 297 -9.65 19.74 25.18
CA GLY A 297 -8.48 20.27 24.51
C GLY A 297 -8.13 19.67 23.14
N VAL A 298 -8.63 18.48 22.77
CA VAL A 298 -8.37 17.90 21.44
C VAL A 298 -9.52 18.20 20.46
N PHE A 299 -10.76 18.23 20.94
CA PHE A 299 -11.94 18.59 20.15
C PHE A 299 -12.90 19.45 20.98
N PRO A 300 -12.57 20.73 21.19
CA PRO A 300 -13.33 21.58 22.11
C PRO A 300 -14.78 21.83 21.65
N ASN A 301 -15.09 21.66 20.37
CA ASN A 301 -16.41 21.99 19.82
C ASN A 301 -16.76 21.14 18.59
N ILE A 302 -16.84 19.82 18.73
CA ILE A 302 -17.42 19.02 17.64
C ILE A 302 -18.93 19.25 17.65
N ILE A 303 -19.39 20.03 16.70
CA ILE A 303 -20.81 20.20 16.42
C ILE A 303 -21.21 19.03 15.52
N ASN A 304 -21.77 17.98 16.12
CA ASN A 304 -22.44 16.93 15.36
C ASN A 304 -23.78 17.48 14.87
N ARG A 305 -23.86 17.83 13.61
CA ARG A 305 -25.11 18.19 12.96
C ARG A 305 -25.66 16.97 12.24
N VAL A 306 -26.87 16.60 12.56
CA VAL A 306 -27.56 15.45 11.98
C VAL A 306 -28.78 15.99 11.22
N VAL A 307 -28.92 15.64 9.95
CA VAL A 307 -30.18 15.88 9.23
C VAL A 307 -31.16 14.81 9.69
N ARG A 308 -32.23 15.25 10.28
CA ARG A 308 -33.34 14.38 10.66
C ARG A 308 -34.47 14.57 9.65
N PHE A 309 -34.96 13.46 9.13
CA PHE A 309 -36.12 13.44 8.26
C PHE A 309 -37.18 12.44 8.75
N LYS A 310 -38.42 12.66 8.41
CA LYS A 310 -39.53 11.77 8.71
C LYS A 310 -40.51 11.75 7.55
N THR A 311 -41.33 10.69 7.45
CA THR A 311 -42.42 10.66 6.48
C THR A 311 -43.46 11.75 6.79
N THR A 312 -44.04 12.34 5.76
CA THR A 312 -45.06 13.40 5.89
C THR A 312 -46.33 12.92 6.62
N ASP A 313 -46.63 11.62 6.54
CA ASP A 313 -47.74 10.97 7.24
C ASP A 313 -47.30 9.60 7.75
N THR A 314 -47.77 9.17 8.90
CA THR A 314 -47.50 7.84 9.50
C THR A 314 -48.07 6.67 8.70
N ALA A 315 -49.04 6.91 7.83
CA ALA A 315 -49.57 5.89 6.91
C ALA A 315 -48.64 5.59 5.72
N ILE A 316 -47.74 6.50 5.41
CA ILE A 316 -46.79 6.35 4.31
C ILE A 316 -45.79 5.25 4.64
N LYS A 317 -45.58 4.30 3.70
CA LYS A 317 -44.68 3.16 3.85
C LYS A 317 -43.44 3.27 2.98
N GLU A 318 -43.44 4.17 2.03
CA GLU A 318 -42.35 4.38 1.10
C GLU A 318 -42.03 5.85 0.93
N TYR A 319 -40.76 6.16 0.85
CA TYR A 319 -40.24 7.50 0.56
C TYR A 319 -39.02 7.45 -0.33
N THR A 320 -38.71 8.53 -0.98
CA THR A 320 -37.45 8.71 -1.69
C THR A 320 -36.79 10.01 -1.25
N LEU A 321 -35.45 9.97 -1.22
CA LEU A 321 -34.58 11.12 -1.06
C LEU A 321 -33.47 11.02 -2.08
N ASN A 322 -33.42 11.95 -3.03
CA ASN A 322 -32.30 12.14 -3.92
C ASN A 322 -31.39 13.21 -3.30
N PHE A 323 -30.30 12.74 -2.69
CA PHE A 323 -29.31 13.62 -2.11
C PHE A 323 -28.20 13.87 -3.11
N THR A 324 -28.12 15.10 -3.63
CA THR A 324 -26.95 15.56 -4.40
C THR A 324 -25.90 16.08 -3.43
N ALA A 325 -24.76 15.39 -3.34
CA ALA A 325 -23.67 15.81 -2.48
C ALA A 325 -23.12 17.17 -2.94
N PHE A 326 -22.77 18.01 -1.98
CA PHE A 326 -22.27 19.35 -2.23
C PHE A 326 -21.23 19.78 -1.18
N SER A 327 -20.33 20.66 -1.55
CA SER A 327 -19.52 21.41 -0.62
C SER A 327 -20.12 22.79 -0.39
N TYR A 328 -19.97 23.30 0.84
CA TYR A 328 -20.47 24.62 1.22
C TYR A 328 -19.31 25.54 1.60
N ASP A 329 -19.19 26.63 0.85
CA ASP A 329 -18.25 27.70 1.18
C ASP A 329 -18.88 28.63 2.24
N GLU A 330 -18.40 28.52 3.49
CA GLU A 330 -18.89 29.33 4.61
C GLU A 330 -18.61 30.83 4.42
N THR A 331 -17.57 31.19 3.69
CA THR A 331 -17.18 32.59 3.46
C THR A 331 -18.11 33.25 2.44
N ASN A 332 -18.28 32.60 1.31
CA ASN A 332 -19.10 33.12 0.21
C ASN A 332 -20.58 32.69 0.31
N LYS A 333 -20.89 31.76 1.22
CA LYS A 333 -22.24 31.20 1.44
C LYS A 333 -22.83 30.59 0.16
N VAL A 334 -22.02 29.81 -0.53
CA VAL A 334 -22.38 29.17 -1.79
C VAL A 334 -22.23 27.65 -1.67
N ALA A 335 -23.24 26.92 -2.08
CA ALA A 335 -23.20 25.50 -2.25
C ALA A 335 -22.79 25.15 -3.68
N THR A 336 -21.86 24.22 -3.82
CA THR A 336 -21.36 23.72 -5.11
C THR A 336 -21.50 22.20 -5.16
N PRO A 337 -22.10 21.61 -6.22
CA PRO A 337 -22.19 20.18 -6.37
C PRO A 337 -20.84 19.48 -6.23
N TYR A 338 -20.83 18.38 -5.53
CA TYR A 338 -19.63 17.57 -5.41
C TYR A 338 -19.43 16.74 -6.67
N MET A 339 -18.24 16.85 -7.23
CA MET A 339 -17.84 16.09 -8.42
C MET A 339 -16.78 15.08 -8.02
N ILE A 340 -16.93 13.82 -8.44
CA ILE A 340 -15.91 12.82 -8.25
C ILE A 340 -15.42 12.27 -9.59
N PRO A 341 -14.11 12.07 -9.74
CA PRO A 341 -13.52 11.58 -10.98
C PRO A 341 -13.81 10.10 -11.22
N PRO A 342 -13.52 9.62 -12.45
CA PRO A 342 -13.60 8.19 -12.77
C PRO A 342 -12.73 7.35 -11.83
N GLY A 343 -13.26 6.19 -11.43
CA GLY A 343 -12.59 5.27 -10.52
C GLY A 343 -13.57 4.34 -9.81
N GLU A 344 -13.03 3.48 -8.99
CA GLU A 344 -13.80 2.59 -8.13
C GLU A 344 -13.78 3.10 -6.69
N TYR A 345 -14.93 3.18 -6.06
CA TYR A 345 -15.10 3.77 -4.73
C TYR A 345 -15.98 2.88 -3.85
N ASP A 346 -15.63 2.82 -2.57
CA ASP A 346 -16.53 2.30 -1.54
C ASP A 346 -17.55 3.37 -1.16
N LEU A 347 -18.84 3.11 -1.36
CA LEU A 347 -19.90 3.97 -0.85
C LEU A 347 -20.19 3.60 0.61
N CYS A 348 -19.94 4.55 1.51
CA CYS A 348 -20.16 4.40 2.94
C CYS A 348 -21.18 5.39 3.45
N LEU A 349 -22.13 4.93 4.24
CA LEU A 349 -23.17 5.75 4.83
C LEU A 349 -23.17 5.66 6.36
N GLY A 350 -23.28 6.81 7.03
CA GLY A 350 -23.37 6.91 8.48
C GLY A 350 -24.76 7.35 8.93
N PHE A 351 -25.51 6.47 9.57
CA PHE A 351 -26.75 6.81 10.22
C PHE A 351 -26.54 6.96 11.73
N GLU A 352 -27.10 8.00 12.33
CA GLU A 352 -27.00 8.24 13.79
C GLU A 352 -27.77 7.17 14.59
N GLN A 353 -28.86 6.66 14.04
CA GLN A 353 -29.74 5.66 14.65
C GLN A 353 -30.12 4.57 13.64
N LYS A 354 -30.55 3.41 14.16
CA LYS A 354 -31.15 2.36 13.33
C LYS A 354 -32.44 2.92 12.68
N MET A 355 -32.56 2.71 11.39
CA MET A 355 -33.72 3.22 10.63
C MET A 355 -35.02 2.50 10.99
N GLY A 356 -34.95 1.25 11.45
CA GLY A 356 -36.13 0.44 11.76
C GLY A 356 -36.88 -0.10 10.53
N HIS A 357 -36.39 0.16 9.34
CA HIS A 357 -36.85 -0.32 8.05
C HIS A 357 -35.69 -0.39 7.09
N ASP A 358 -35.84 -1.12 6.01
CA ASP A 358 -34.79 -1.26 5.01
C ASP A 358 -34.73 0.00 4.12
N VAL A 359 -33.50 0.41 3.77
CA VAL A 359 -33.24 1.53 2.88
C VAL A 359 -32.40 1.05 1.72
N GLU A 360 -32.97 1.02 0.53
CA GLU A 360 -32.24 0.78 -0.69
C GLU A 360 -31.47 2.03 -1.08
N VAL A 361 -30.23 1.83 -1.51
CA VAL A 361 -29.31 2.90 -1.88
C VAL A 361 -28.90 2.75 -3.33
N SER A 362 -29.04 3.81 -4.10
CA SER A 362 -28.56 3.89 -5.47
C SER A 362 -27.58 5.06 -5.62
N PHE A 363 -26.65 4.95 -6.53
CA PHE A 363 -25.72 5.99 -6.91
C PHE A 363 -25.94 6.33 -8.39
N ASN A 364 -26.21 7.60 -8.68
CA ASN A 364 -26.51 8.09 -10.03
C ASN A 364 -27.54 7.23 -10.80
N GLY A 365 -28.54 6.69 -10.07
CA GLY A 365 -29.58 5.84 -10.62
C GLY A 365 -29.31 4.33 -10.59
N GLU A 366 -28.09 3.92 -10.37
CA GLU A 366 -27.66 2.51 -10.28
C GLU A 366 -27.79 2.01 -8.84
N TYR A 367 -28.44 0.85 -8.64
CA TYR A 367 -28.55 0.22 -7.32
C TYR A 367 -27.17 -0.22 -6.81
N VAL A 368 -26.87 0.13 -5.56
CA VAL A 368 -25.59 -0.20 -4.92
C VAL A 368 -25.75 -1.23 -3.81
N GLY A 369 -26.79 -1.13 -2.99
CA GLY A 369 -27.00 -2.03 -1.87
C GLY A 369 -28.16 -1.58 -0.98
N THR A 370 -28.39 -2.35 0.09
CA THR A 370 -29.45 -2.09 1.07
C THR A 370 -28.88 -1.96 2.46
N VAL A 371 -29.23 -0.89 3.17
CA VAL A 371 -29.00 -0.76 4.61
C VAL A 371 -30.21 -1.37 5.30
N THR A 372 -30.02 -2.46 6.04
CA THR A 372 -31.11 -3.18 6.69
C THR A 372 -31.63 -2.46 7.95
N ALA A 373 -32.87 -2.70 8.32
CA ALA A 373 -33.56 -2.10 9.46
C ALA A 373 -32.81 -2.19 10.80
N SER A 374 -32.01 -3.24 10.99
CA SER A 374 -31.25 -3.48 12.22
C SER A 374 -29.84 -2.92 12.18
N GLN A 375 -29.36 -2.48 11.04
CA GLN A 375 -27.99 -2.04 10.84
C GLN A 375 -27.77 -0.68 11.53
N LEU A 376 -26.75 -0.62 12.37
CA LEU A 376 -26.29 0.59 13.01
C LEU A 376 -24.93 0.97 12.44
N THR A 377 -24.89 2.08 11.75
CA THR A 377 -23.68 2.47 11.01
C THR A 377 -22.73 3.36 11.81
N LYS A 378 -23.22 3.94 12.90
CA LYS A 378 -22.51 4.96 13.70
C LYS A 378 -21.26 4.44 14.43
N THR A 379 -21.28 3.19 14.90
CA THR A 379 -20.24 2.64 15.79
C THR A 379 -19.44 1.51 15.21
N ASP A 380 -19.90 0.93 14.10
CA ASP A 380 -19.36 -0.33 13.62
C ASP A 380 -18.31 -0.17 12.52
N PHE A 381 -18.13 1.04 12.02
CA PHE A 381 -17.31 1.32 10.86
C PHE A 381 -16.25 2.35 11.20
N HIS A 382 -15.02 1.85 11.29
CA HIS A 382 -13.81 2.65 11.35
C HIS A 382 -13.01 2.36 10.10
N TYR A 383 -12.41 3.38 9.54
CA TYR A 383 -11.62 3.25 8.33
C TYR A 383 -10.47 2.23 8.46
N ASP A 384 -9.91 2.12 9.66
CA ASP A 384 -8.81 1.22 9.98
C ASP A 384 -9.24 -0.20 10.36
N ARG A 385 -10.54 -0.49 10.44
CA ARG A 385 -11.03 -1.85 10.69
C ARG A 385 -10.81 -2.74 9.46
N GLY A 386 -10.28 -3.92 9.71
CA GLY A 386 -10.01 -4.91 8.68
C GLY A 386 -8.66 -4.76 8.00
N GLY A 387 -7.76 -3.91 8.51
CA GLY A 387 -6.39 -3.78 7.97
C GLY A 387 -6.28 -2.90 6.73
N GLN A 388 -7.31 -2.13 6.43
CA GLN A 388 -7.26 -1.19 5.29
C GLN A 388 -6.39 0.03 5.56
N GLY A 389 -6.04 0.30 6.82
CA GLY A 389 -5.21 1.43 7.22
C GLY A 389 -5.89 2.78 7.06
N TYR A 390 -5.14 3.84 7.24
CA TYR A 390 -5.61 5.19 7.01
C TYR A 390 -5.55 5.56 5.52
N PRO A 391 -6.45 6.46 5.06
CA PRO A 391 -6.36 6.99 3.71
C PRO A 391 -4.99 7.58 3.41
N GLU A 392 -4.57 7.50 2.16
CA GLU A 392 -3.31 8.10 1.72
C GLU A 392 -3.30 9.61 2.00
N GLY A 393 -2.24 10.10 2.64
CA GLY A 393 -2.11 11.49 3.07
C GLY A 393 -2.80 11.85 4.38
N TYR A 394 -3.37 10.88 5.07
CA TYR A 394 -3.90 11.10 6.41
C TYR A 394 -2.76 11.32 7.42
N ASP A 395 -2.84 12.42 8.18
CA ASP A 395 -1.83 12.74 9.20
C ASP A 395 -2.06 11.90 10.47
N THR A 396 -1.39 10.77 10.53
CA THR A 396 -1.47 9.87 11.69
C THR A 396 -0.85 10.46 12.96
N ASN A 397 -0.04 11.53 12.87
CA ASN A 397 0.62 12.13 14.03
C ASN A 397 -0.34 12.99 14.86
N LYS A 398 -1.40 13.51 14.25
CA LYS A 398 -2.41 14.33 14.95
C LYS A 398 -3.44 13.51 15.69
N ALA A 399 -3.41 12.22 15.52
CA ALA A 399 -4.43 11.37 16.05
C ALA A 399 -3.79 10.23 16.87
N THR A 400 -4.15 10.07 18.12
CA THR A 400 -3.65 9.03 19.01
C THR A 400 -4.75 8.03 19.34
N ASP A 401 -4.52 6.76 19.04
CA ASP A 401 -5.36 5.64 19.49
C ASP A 401 -6.87 5.75 19.25
N LYS A 402 -7.63 5.39 20.27
CA LYS A 402 -9.09 5.40 20.28
C LYS A 402 -9.71 6.76 19.92
N LYS A 403 -8.95 7.82 20.06
CA LYS A 403 -9.39 9.18 19.74
C LYS A 403 -9.49 9.43 18.24
N LYS A 404 -8.61 8.79 17.46
CA LYS A 404 -8.65 8.82 16.00
C LYS A 404 -9.91 8.19 15.44
N THR A 405 -10.24 7.03 15.95
CA THR A 405 -11.30 6.20 15.41
C THR A 405 -12.68 6.84 15.52
N ASN A 406 -12.90 7.68 16.51
CA ASN A 406 -14.16 8.41 16.66
C ASN A 406 -14.31 9.57 15.68
N TYR A 407 -13.21 10.19 15.29
CA TYR A 407 -13.20 11.28 14.32
C TYR A 407 -13.33 10.77 12.88
N ASP A 408 -12.81 9.57 12.62
CA ASP A 408 -12.72 8.96 11.29
C ASP A 408 -13.84 7.94 11.00
N ARG A 409 -14.97 8.07 11.63
CA ARG A 409 -16.11 7.23 11.31
C ARG A 409 -16.62 7.54 9.91
N ASP A 410 -16.59 6.53 9.08
CA ASP A 410 -17.05 6.62 7.69
C ASP A 410 -18.45 6.10 7.48
N GLY A 411 -19.07 5.59 8.51
CA GLY A 411 -20.31 4.86 8.34
C GLY A 411 -20.08 3.45 7.78
N GLY A 412 -21.15 2.79 7.39
CA GLY A 412 -21.11 1.44 6.85
C GLY A 412 -20.93 1.40 5.36
N LYS A 413 -20.06 0.50 4.90
CA LYS A 413 -19.97 0.21 3.47
C LYS A 413 -21.30 -0.38 3.01
N VAL A 414 -21.92 0.28 2.03
CA VAL A 414 -23.15 -0.17 1.37
C VAL A 414 -22.82 -1.02 0.17
N GLY A 415 -21.83 -0.62 -0.61
CA GLY A 415 -21.38 -1.32 -1.79
C GLY A 415 -20.22 -0.62 -2.46
N VAL A 416 -19.89 -1.08 -3.65
CA VAL A 416 -18.87 -0.49 -4.53
C VAL A 416 -19.57 0.23 -5.67
N ILE A 417 -19.07 1.42 -6.01
CA ILE A 417 -19.51 2.17 -7.19
C ILE A 417 -18.34 2.31 -8.16
N THR A 418 -18.61 2.17 -9.44
CA THR A 418 -17.62 2.38 -10.50
C THR A 418 -18.07 3.54 -11.38
N ILE A 419 -17.19 4.53 -11.54
CA ILE A 419 -17.41 5.66 -12.42
C ILE A 419 -16.48 5.47 -13.61
N GLU A 420 -17.09 5.24 -14.76
CA GLU A 420 -16.37 5.08 -16.01
C GLU A 420 -16.17 6.42 -16.74
N GLY A 421 -15.33 6.42 -17.77
CA GLY A 421 -15.05 7.61 -18.58
C GLY A 421 -13.82 8.38 -18.14
N THR A 422 -13.77 9.64 -18.51
CA THR A 422 -12.62 10.55 -18.26
C THR A 422 -13.00 11.75 -17.40
N GLU A 423 -14.27 12.11 -17.37
CA GLU A 423 -14.77 13.31 -16.72
C GLU A 423 -15.37 13.02 -15.33
N PRO A 424 -15.18 13.92 -14.36
CA PRO A 424 -15.85 13.84 -13.08
C PRO A 424 -17.37 13.90 -13.22
N VAL A 425 -18.07 13.19 -12.35
CA VAL A 425 -19.55 13.16 -12.30
C VAL A 425 -20.07 13.67 -10.98
N ASN A 426 -21.30 14.21 -10.97
CA ASN A 426 -22.00 14.57 -9.76
C ASN A 426 -22.24 13.34 -8.89
N VAL A 427 -22.15 13.51 -7.59
CA VAL A 427 -22.49 12.50 -6.60
C VAL A 427 -23.95 12.66 -6.22
N VAL A 428 -24.81 11.81 -6.77
CA VAL A 428 -26.23 11.76 -6.44
C VAL A 428 -26.53 10.40 -5.80
N ILE A 429 -26.91 10.42 -4.52
CA ILE A 429 -27.27 9.23 -3.75
C ILE A 429 -28.78 9.22 -3.54
N LYS A 430 -29.44 8.21 -4.05
CA LYS A 430 -30.86 7.99 -3.81
C LYS A 430 -31.06 7.01 -2.66
N PHE A 431 -31.84 7.43 -1.70
CA PHE A 431 -32.37 6.61 -0.62
C PHE A 431 -33.84 6.28 -0.90
N HIS A 432 -34.17 5.01 -0.91
CA HIS A 432 -35.52 4.53 -1.02
C HIS A 432 -35.88 3.71 0.23
N GLY A 433 -36.68 4.29 1.11
CA GLY A 433 -37.15 3.61 2.32
C GLY A 433 -38.36 2.74 2.02
N ILE A 434 -38.30 1.48 2.45
CA ILE A 434 -39.34 0.47 2.24
C ILE A 434 -39.91 0.03 3.58
N ASN A 435 -41.22 -0.09 3.67
CA ASN A 435 -41.93 -0.45 4.91
C ASN A 435 -41.66 0.50 6.09
N ALA A 436 -41.49 1.78 5.82
CA ALA A 436 -41.26 2.80 6.83
C ALA A 436 -42.46 2.85 7.82
N SER A 437 -42.31 2.23 8.99
CA SER A 437 -43.36 2.22 10.02
C SER A 437 -43.19 3.32 11.06
N LYS A 438 -41.98 3.85 11.21
CA LYS A 438 -41.58 5.01 12.01
C LYS A 438 -40.26 5.52 11.44
N CYS A 439 -40.27 6.67 10.82
CA CYS A 439 -39.02 7.39 10.59
C CYS A 439 -38.60 8.10 11.87
N CYS A 440 -37.35 7.92 12.25
CA CYS A 440 -36.70 8.68 13.32
C CYS A 440 -35.78 9.74 12.75
#